data_6d3ae44a89747ce490b6eb46a8a65230
#
_entry.id   6d3ae44a89747ce490b6eb46a8a65230
#
_cell.length_a   1.000
_cell.length_b   1.000
_cell.length_c   1.000
_cell.angle_alpha   90.00
_cell.angle_beta   90.00
_cell.angle_gamma   90.00
#
_symmetry.space_group_name_H-M   'P 1'
#
loop_
_entity.id
_entity.type
_entity.pdbx_description
1 polymer ?
#
loop_
_entity_poly.entity_id
_entity_poly.type
_entity_poly.pdbx_seq_one_letter_code
_entity_poly.pdbx_strand_id
1 'polypeptide(L)'
;LLTSPRYAVLGCHDLPAAAGFLSVLGFRERRRGILDGDAAAALYGLSGPAEEVLYLPEGADIGGLVLVAAPEGGTGIASGGYAVDVYTRDIEASVAALIAAGGAPSPVARWELDGRPFAECGLVGPGGIRVVLVEGSSRRASLLDADGERRHSELQAAVHLAHGCDAGFWTALGLRTLYSQRLVNPAVAALIGIDRPDAEIVLDLFWDGHGARLELISFPDLELPDGDEAFASGMRAGVFPVADLDAAHALLTGAGARTGAIVDSALRGGRAFTATSPDGVHLELWTA
;
A
#
# COMPACT_ATOMS: atom_id res chain seq x y z
N LEU A 1 15.72 -6.07 -12.37
CA LEU A 1 15.41 -6.31 -10.97
C LEU A 1 14.47 -5.21 -10.48
N LEU A 2 13.55 -5.55 -9.58
CA LEU A 2 12.65 -4.57 -8.97
C LEU A 2 13.42 -3.69 -7.97
N THR A 3 12.99 -2.43 -7.89
CA THR A 3 13.28 -1.57 -6.75
C THR A 3 12.12 -1.63 -5.76
N SER A 4 12.24 -1.04 -4.58
CA SER A 4 11.10 -0.91 -3.66
C SER A 4 9.97 -0.06 -4.26
N PRO A 5 8.72 -0.21 -3.76
CA PRO A 5 7.61 0.61 -4.21
C PRO A 5 7.90 2.10 -4.01
N ARG A 6 7.62 2.91 -5.02
CA ARG A 6 7.69 4.37 -4.92
C ARG A 6 6.33 5.02 -4.69
N TYR A 7 5.27 4.32 -5.05
CA TYR A 7 3.88 4.74 -4.85
C TYR A 7 3.04 3.55 -4.45
N ALA A 8 1.80 3.80 -4.03
CA ALA A 8 0.76 2.80 -3.91
C ALA A 8 -0.46 3.21 -4.72
N VAL A 9 -1.13 2.24 -5.35
CA VAL A 9 -2.41 2.44 -6.05
C VAL A 9 -3.55 2.07 -5.10
N LEU A 10 -4.52 2.96 -5.00
CA LEU A 10 -5.75 2.76 -4.24
C LEU A 10 -6.96 3.04 -5.14
N GLY A 11 -7.92 2.12 -5.13
CA GLY A 11 -9.26 2.40 -5.62
C GLY A 11 -9.96 3.40 -4.68
N CYS A 12 -10.76 4.30 -5.24
CA CYS A 12 -11.45 5.32 -4.47
C CYS A 12 -12.82 5.62 -5.07
N HIS A 13 -13.90 5.47 -4.28
CA HIS A 13 -15.25 5.73 -4.76
C HIS A 13 -15.68 7.21 -4.57
N ASP A 14 -14.90 8.01 -3.81
CA ASP A 14 -15.14 9.45 -3.60
C ASP A 14 -13.82 10.22 -3.58
N LEU A 15 -13.29 10.54 -4.78
CA LEU A 15 -12.03 11.26 -4.95
C LEU A 15 -12.03 12.65 -4.28
N PRO A 16 -13.11 13.47 -4.34
CA PRO A 16 -13.15 14.76 -3.66
C PRO A 16 -13.03 14.65 -2.14
N ALA A 17 -13.76 13.75 -1.49
CA ALA A 17 -13.69 13.56 -0.05
C ALA A 17 -12.33 12.98 0.38
N ALA A 18 -11.78 12.06 -0.39
CA ALA A 18 -10.45 11.51 -0.19
C ALA A 18 -9.34 12.59 -0.24
N ALA A 19 -9.46 13.58 -1.14
CA ALA A 19 -8.50 14.68 -1.23
C ALA A 19 -8.40 15.48 0.09
N GLY A 20 -9.53 15.76 0.73
CA GLY A 20 -9.58 16.41 2.04
C GLY A 20 -8.85 15.61 3.11
N PHE A 21 -9.12 14.32 3.19
CA PHE A 21 -8.48 13.39 4.13
C PHE A 21 -6.97 13.30 3.90
N LEU A 22 -6.53 13.10 2.66
CA LEU A 22 -5.11 13.06 2.31
C LEU A 22 -4.38 14.37 2.57
N SER A 23 -5.07 15.50 2.47
CA SER A 23 -4.48 16.82 2.77
C SER A 23 -4.07 16.97 4.22
N VAL A 24 -4.79 16.32 5.17
CA VAL A 24 -4.43 16.28 6.60
C VAL A 24 -3.15 15.50 6.80
N LEU A 25 -2.92 14.43 6.04
CA LEU A 25 -1.67 13.66 6.02
C LEU A 25 -0.51 14.39 5.33
N GLY A 26 -0.76 15.58 4.76
CA GLY A 26 0.28 16.35 4.05
C GLY A 26 0.47 15.98 2.59
N PHE A 27 -0.39 15.12 2.03
CA PHE A 27 -0.37 14.81 0.61
C PHE A 27 -1.08 15.89 -0.19
N ARG A 28 -0.53 16.23 -1.37
CA ARG A 28 -1.08 17.23 -2.29
C ARG A 28 -1.22 16.63 -3.68
N GLU A 29 -2.29 16.99 -4.37
CA GLU A 29 -2.46 16.63 -5.77
C GLU A 29 -1.29 17.18 -6.59
N ARG A 30 -0.65 16.32 -7.36
CA ARG A 30 0.44 16.65 -8.27
C ARG A 30 0.04 16.53 -9.73
N ARG A 31 -0.77 15.55 -10.04
CA ARG A 31 -1.21 15.27 -11.40
C ARG A 31 -2.55 14.56 -11.37
N ARG A 32 -3.38 14.92 -12.31
CA ARG A 32 -4.71 14.33 -12.55
C ARG A 32 -4.81 13.94 -14.01
N GLY A 33 -5.47 12.82 -14.28
CA GLY A 33 -5.70 12.34 -15.65
C GLY A 33 -6.93 11.46 -15.75
N ILE A 34 -7.15 11.01 -16.97
CA ILE A 34 -8.14 9.98 -17.29
C ILE A 34 -7.36 8.81 -17.85
N LEU A 35 -7.48 7.67 -17.23
CA LEU A 35 -7.07 6.39 -17.78
C LEU A 35 -8.13 5.99 -18.81
N ASP A 36 -7.72 5.79 -20.05
CA ASP A 36 -8.66 5.37 -21.09
C ASP A 36 -9.26 3.98 -20.81
N GLY A 37 -10.34 3.63 -21.51
CA GLY A 37 -11.08 2.41 -21.20
C GLY A 37 -10.26 1.13 -21.40
N ASP A 38 -9.38 1.09 -22.39
CA ASP A 38 -8.56 -0.09 -22.67
C ASP A 38 -7.50 -0.27 -21.59
N ALA A 39 -6.82 0.82 -21.20
CA ALA A 39 -5.84 0.79 -20.11
C ALA A 39 -6.51 0.51 -18.75
N ALA A 40 -7.69 1.09 -18.49
CA ALA A 40 -8.47 0.83 -17.28
C ALA A 40 -8.91 -0.63 -17.18
N ALA A 41 -9.32 -1.23 -18.30
CA ALA A 41 -9.65 -2.64 -18.37
C ALA A 41 -8.41 -3.53 -18.15
N ALA A 42 -7.29 -3.22 -18.80
CA ALA A 42 -6.07 -4.02 -18.72
C ALA A 42 -5.39 -3.97 -17.34
N LEU A 43 -5.35 -2.77 -16.70
CA LEU A 43 -4.71 -2.60 -15.40
C LEU A 43 -5.61 -3.03 -14.24
N TYR A 44 -6.91 -2.78 -14.35
CA TYR A 44 -7.82 -2.86 -13.20
C TYR A 44 -9.11 -3.63 -13.47
N GLY A 45 -9.34 -4.12 -14.68
CA GLY A 45 -10.58 -4.81 -15.03
C GLY A 45 -11.81 -3.89 -15.03
N LEU A 46 -11.63 -2.57 -15.11
CA LEU A 46 -12.73 -1.60 -15.16
C LEU A 46 -13.42 -1.62 -16.52
N SER A 47 -14.73 -1.42 -16.54
CA SER A 47 -15.55 -1.48 -17.76
C SER A 47 -15.51 -0.22 -18.63
N GLY A 48 -14.75 0.81 -18.22
CA GLY A 48 -14.68 2.09 -18.93
C GLY A 48 -13.56 2.98 -18.39
N PRO A 49 -13.40 4.19 -18.96
CA PRO A 49 -12.37 5.12 -18.50
C PRO A 49 -12.52 5.46 -17.02
N ALA A 50 -11.41 5.69 -16.36
CA ALA A 50 -11.36 6.00 -14.93
C ALA A 50 -10.54 7.27 -14.67
N GLU A 51 -11.03 8.12 -13.79
CA GLU A 51 -10.25 9.25 -13.30
C GLU A 51 -9.14 8.74 -12.38
N GLU A 52 -7.94 9.28 -12.54
CA GLU A 52 -6.80 8.97 -11.69
C GLU A 52 -6.09 10.23 -11.20
N VAL A 53 -5.62 10.21 -9.95
CA VAL A 53 -4.97 11.36 -9.32
C VAL A 53 -3.73 10.91 -8.57
N LEU A 54 -2.59 11.50 -8.90
CA LEU A 54 -1.34 11.31 -8.16
C LEU A 54 -1.24 12.33 -7.03
N TYR A 55 -1.09 11.85 -5.83
CA TYR A 55 -0.80 12.63 -4.63
C TYR A 55 0.62 12.39 -4.16
N LEU A 56 1.34 13.45 -3.83
CA LEU A 56 2.67 13.39 -3.20
C LEU A 56 2.68 14.26 -1.95
N PRO A 57 3.44 13.89 -0.92
CA PRO A 57 3.75 14.82 0.15
C PRO A 57 4.51 16.02 -0.39
N GLU A 58 4.32 17.18 0.20
CA GLU A 58 5.07 18.38 -0.18
C GLU A 58 6.57 18.15 -0.01
N GLY A 59 7.36 18.51 -1.02
CA GLY A 59 8.82 18.32 -1.03
C GLY A 59 9.28 16.89 -1.32
N ALA A 60 8.38 15.97 -1.70
CA ALA A 60 8.72 14.61 -2.09
C ALA A 60 8.53 14.38 -3.59
N ASP A 61 9.42 13.57 -4.17
CA ASP A 61 9.30 13.06 -5.55
C ASP A 61 8.83 11.60 -5.59
N ILE A 62 8.87 10.92 -4.44
CA ILE A 62 8.46 9.53 -4.24
C ILE A 62 7.65 9.40 -2.94
N GLY A 63 7.09 8.24 -2.69
CA GLY A 63 6.32 7.99 -1.48
C GLY A 63 4.91 8.55 -1.56
N GLY A 64 4.34 8.57 -2.76
CA GLY A 64 2.99 9.06 -3.04
C GLY A 64 1.94 7.98 -3.17
N LEU A 65 0.73 8.45 -3.46
CA LEU A 65 -0.46 7.63 -3.65
C LEU A 65 -1.10 7.95 -4.99
N VAL A 66 -1.51 6.94 -5.73
CA VAL A 66 -2.34 7.07 -6.93
C VAL A 66 -3.74 6.63 -6.57
N LEU A 67 -4.68 7.55 -6.58
CA LEU A 67 -6.09 7.22 -6.46
C LEU A 67 -6.67 7.01 -7.84
N VAL A 68 -7.39 5.92 -8.01
CA VAL A 68 -8.13 5.59 -9.23
C VAL A 68 -9.61 5.50 -8.89
N ALA A 69 -10.45 6.22 -9.63
CA ALA A 69 -11.89 6.14 -9.45
C ALA A 69 -12.37 4.68 -9.62
N ALA A 70 -13.03 4.16 -8.59
CA ALA A 70 -13.43 2.75 -8.51
C ALA A 70 -14.78 2.63 -7.82
N PRO A 71 -15.54 1.55 -8.05
CA PRO A 71 -16.71 1.24 -7.24
C PRO A 71 -16.39 1.11 -5.75
N GLU A 72 -17.39 1.28 -4.91
CA GLU A 72 -17.26 0.97 -3.49
C GLU A 72 -16.92 -0.51 -3.29
N GLY A 73 -15.89 -0.77 -2.47
CA GLY A 73 -15.42 -2.11 -2.17
C GLY A 73 -16.03 -2.68 -0.90
N GLY A 74 -15.82 -3.98 -0.70
CA GLY A 74 -16.15 -4.64 0.56
C GLY A 74 -15.28 -4.10 1.72
N THR A 75 -15.84 -4.15 2.92
CA THR A 75 -15.11 -3.79 4.16
C THR A 75 -14.43 -4.98 4.81
N GLY A 76 -14.59 -6.17 4.24
CA GLY A 76 -14.05 -7.43 4.76
C GLY A 76 -12.53 -7.51 4.68
N ILE A 77 -11.97 -8.43 5.45
CA ILE A 77 -10.55 -8.81 5.40
C ILE A 77 -10.42 -9.93 4.38
N ALA A 78 -9.56 -9.72 3.39
CA ALA A 78 -9.27 -10.67 2.33
C ALA A 78 -7.80 -10.57 1.91
N SER A 79 -7.29 -11.56 1.20
CA SER A 79 -5.94 -11.48 0.62
C SER A 79 -5.85 -10.35 -0.42
N GLY A 80 -4.67 -9.79 -0.61
CA GLY A 80 -4.41 -8.66 -1.52
C GLY A 80 -3.97 -7.39 -0.80
N GLY A 81 -4.16 -6.24 -1.44
CA GLY A 81 -3.80 -4.95 -0.86
C GLY A 81 -4.65 -4.63 0.36
N TYR A 82 -4.01 -4.23 1.44
CA TYR A 82 -4.68 -3.95 2.71
C TYR A 82 -4.68 -2.46 3.06
N ALA A 83 -3.50 -1.86 3.21
CA ALA A 83 -3.35 -0.50 3.68
C ALA A 83 -2.05 0.14 3.19
N VAL A 84 -1.92 1.42 3.44
CA VAL A 84 -0.66 2.15 3.31
C VAL A 84 -0.21 2.67 4.68
N ASP A 85 1.07 2.52 5.00
CA ASP A 85 1.63 3.05 6.22
C ASP A 85 2.14 4.46 6.04
N VAL A 86 1.79 5.31 7.00
CA VAL A 86 2.29 6.68 7.16
C VAL A 86 2.76 6.86 8.59
N TYR A 87 4.01 7.26 8.76
CA TYR A 87 4.53 7.53 10.10
C TYR A 87 4.09 8.89 10.60
N THR A 88 3.86 8.97 11.90
CA THR A 88 3.50 10.21 12.60
C THR A 88 4.39 10.46 13.80
N ARG A 89 4.50 11.72 14.24
CA ARG A 89 5.19 12.12 15.50
C ARG A 89 4.30 12.04 16.72
N ASP A 90 2.97 12.10 16.50
CA ASP A 90 1.96 12.17 17.53
C ASP A 90 0.70 11.49 17.01
N ILE A 91 0.52 10.23 17.41
CA ILE A 91 -0.56 9.40 16.90
C ILE A 91 -1.93 9.91 17.37
N GLU A 92 -2.04 10.40 18.59
CA GLU A 92 -3.31 10.86 19.16
C GLU A 92 -3.80 12.12 18.44
N ALA A 93 -2.92 13.10 18.25
CA ALA A 93 -3.25 14.32 17.51
C ALA A 93 -3.54 14.05 16.04
N SER A 94 -2.86 13.08 15.43
CA SER A 94 -3.08 12.69 14.04
C SER A 94 -4.40 11.96 13.87
N VAL A 95 -4.74 11.03 14.74
CA VAL A 95 -6.03 10.33 14.75
C VAL A 95 -7.17 11.33 14.92
N ALA A 96 -7.07 12.26 15.88
CA ALA A 96 -8.09 13.29 16.07
C ALA A 96 -8.31 14.16 14.83
N ALA A 97 -7.23 14.57 14.15
CA ALA A 97 -7.31 15.36 12.93
C ALA A 97 -7.94 14.58 11.77
N LEU A 98 -7.62 13.29 11.63
CA LEU A 98 -8.17 12.44 10.59
C LEU A 98 -9.64 12.06 10.84
N ILE A 99 -10.06 11.91 12.10
CA ILE A 99 -11.49 11.79 12.44
C ILE A 99 -12.26 13.03 11.99
N ALA A 100 -11.71 14.22 12.26
CA ALA A 100 -12.32 15.47 11.80
C ALA A 100 -12.41 15.59 10.27
N ALA A 101 -11.55 14.87 9.54
CA ALA A 101 -11.57 14.76 8.07
C ALA A 101 -12.39 13.57 7.56
N GLY A 102 -13.22 12.95 8.39
CA GLY A 102 -14.11 11.85 8.01
C GLY A 102 -13.53 10.46 8.12
N GLY A 103 -12.37 10.30 8.76
CA GLY A 103 -11.77 8.99 9.01
C GLY A 103 -12.46 8.22 10.13
N ALA A 104 -12.59 6.90 9.97
CA ALA A 104 -13.06 5.96 10.98
C ALA A 104 -11.86 5.16 11.54
N PRO A 105 -11.38 5.43 12.76
CA PRO A 105 -10.22 4.77 13.32
C PRO A 105 -10.57 3.44 13.98
N SER A 106 -9.61 2.51 13.98
CA SER A 106 -9.53 1.44 14.96
C SER A 106 -9.05 1.97 16.33
N PRO A 107 -9.15 1.20 17.41
CA PRO A 107 -8.41 1.52 18.63
C PRO A 107 -6.90 1.61 18.35
N VAL A 108 -6.22 2.53 19.06
CA VAL A 108 -4.76 2.62 19.00
C VAL A 108 -4.16 1.37 19.65
N ALA A 109 -3.47 0.57 18.85
CA ALA A 109 -2.70 -0.57 19.31
C ALA A 109 -1.32 -0.11 19.81
N ARG A 110 -0.92 -0.52 21.03
CA ARG A 110 0.41 -0.24 21.58
C ARG A 110 1.11 -1.56 21.84
N TRP A 111 2.29 -1.70 21.29
CA TRP A 111 3.06 -2.92 21.37
C TRP A 111 4.56 -2.66 21.24
N GLU A 112 5.37 -3.69 21.40
CA GLU A 112 6.82 -3.61 21.30
C GLU A 112 7.34 -4.60 20.25
N LEU A 113 8.32 -4.15 19.49
CA LEU A 113 9.05 -4.96 18.54
C LEU A 113 10.54 -4.85 18.85
N ASP A 114 11.17 -5.97 19.25
CA ASP A 114 12.58 -6.00 19.66
C ASP A 114 12.92 -4.96 20.73
N GLY A 115 12.03 -4.78 21.72
CA GLY A 115 12.19 -3.82 22.81
C GLY A 115 11.98 -2.35 22.41
N ARG A 116 11.46 -2.10 21.22
CA ARG A 116 11.13 -0.76 20.72
C ARG A 116 9.62 -0.56 20.75
N PRO A 117 9.13 0.53 21.36
CA PRO A 117 7.71 0.79 21.42
C PRO A 117 7.17 1.25 20.07
N PHE A 118 5.97 0.77 19.75
CA PHE A 118 5.14 1.18 18.62
C PHE A 118 3.74 1.53 19.10
N ALA A 119 3.14 2.51 18.45
CA ALA A 119 1.71 2.76 18.52
C ALA A 119 1.17 2.83 17.08
N GLU A 120 0.10 2.12 16.82
CA GLU A 120 -0.49 2.01 15.49
C GLU A 120 -2.00 2.20 15.55
N CYS A 121 -2.54 2.82 14.51
CA CYS A 121 -3.97 3.01 14.35
C CYS A 121 -4.35 2.85 12.87
N GLY A 122 -5.20 1.89 12.59
CA GLY A 122 -5.83 1.76 11.28
C GLY A 122 -6.95 2.78 11.14
N LEU A 123 -7.04 3.42 9.98
CA LEU A 123 -8.13 4.34 9.64
C LEU A 123 -8.69 3.97 8.27
N VAL A 124 -10.01 3.93 8.18
CA VAL A 124 -10.72 3.94 6.89
C VAL A 124 -11.17 5.37 6.65
N GLY A 125 -10.55 6.01 5.66
CA GLY A 125 -10.90 7.36 5.22
C GLY A 125 -12.02 7.36 4.18
N PRO A 126 -12.51 8.58 3.84
CA PRO A 126 -13.47 8.76 2.77
C PRO A 126 -13.00 8.14 1.46
N GLY A 127 -13.93 7.62 0.68
CA GLY A 127 -13.61 6.93 -0.57
C GLY A 127 -13.04 5.52 -0.39
N GLY A 128 -13.00 4.99 0.83
CA GLY A 128 -12.50 3.63 1.13
C GLY A 128 -10.98 3.54 1.26
N ILE A 129 -10.28 4.67 1.40
CA ILE A 129 -8.82 4.68 1.59
C ILE A 129 -8.49 4.13 2.98
N ARG A 130 -7.65 3.09 3.03
CA ARG A 130 -7.16 2.56 4.31
C ARG A 130 -5.71 2.97 4.55
N VAL A 131 -5.48 3.61 5.70
CA VAL A 131 -4.17 4.07 6.15
C VAL A 131 -3.90 3.48 7.53
N VAL A 132 -2.68 3.03 7.78
CA VAL A 132 -2.19 2.76 9.12
C VAL A 132 -1.25 3.89 9.51
N LEU A 133 -1.59 4.60 10.57
CA LEU A 133 -0.68 5.53 11.24
C LEU A 133 0.25 4.75 12.14
N VAL A 134 1.55 5.04 12.05
CA VAL A 134 2.56 4.39 12.86
C VAL A 134 3.39 5.44 13.60
N GLU A 135 3.41 5.36 14.92
CA GLU A 135 4.34 6.10 15.77
C GLU A 135 5.36 5.12 16.35
N GLY A 136 6.64 5.30 16.01
CA GLY A 136 7.69 4.40 16.46
C GLY A 136 9.08 4.92 16.16
N SER A 137 10.06 4.43 16.90
CA SER A 137 11.46 4.83 16.78
C SER A 137 12.22 4.08 15.68
N SER A 138 11.69 2.96 15.21
CA SER A 138 12.33 2.06 14.23
C SER A 138 11.81 2.32 12.82
N ARG A 139 11.99 3.52 12.32
CA ARG A 139 11.61 3.89 10.96
C ARG A 139 12.83 4.19 10.09
N ARG A 140 12.69 4.03 8.77
CA ARG A 140 13.69 4.55 7.84
C ARG A 140 13.72 6.08 7.88
N ALA A 141 14.82 6.66 7.44
CA ALA A 141 14.88 8.10 7.22
C ALA A 141 13.74 8.56 6.30
N SER A 142 13.07 9.63 6.66
CA SER A 142 11.85 10.10 6.01
C SER A 142 11.79 11.63 6.03
N LEU A 143 10.76 12.17 5.40
CA LEU A 143 10.49 13.61 5.46
C LEU A 143 10.29 14.13 6.89
N LEU A 144 9.90 13.27 7.84
CA LEU A 144 9.84 13.65 9.26
C LEU A 144 11.21 14.03 9.83
N ASP A 145 12.30 13.43 9.33
CA ASP A 145 13.65 13.72 9.82
C ASP A 145 14.21 14.99 9.19
N ALA A 146 13.79 15.28 7.96
CA ALA A 146 14.23 16.46 7.22
C ALA A 146 13.56 17.75 7.68
N ASP A 147 12.33 17.67 8.23
CA ASP A 147 11.51 18.81 8.61
C ASP A 147 10.88 18.59 9.97
N GLY A 148 11.35 19.31 10.99
CA GLY A 148 10.90 19.23 12.38
C GLY A 148 9.42 19.65 12.60
N GLU A 149 8.88 20.48 11.71
CA GLU A 149 7.49 20.95 11.79
C GLU A 149 6.50 19.96 11.15
N ARG A 150 7.01 19.04 10.33
CA ARG A 150 6.18 18.05 9.63
C ARG A 150 5.61 17.03 10.62
N ARG A 151 4.31 16.76 10.53
CA ARG A 151 3.62 15.79 11.40
C ARG A 151 3.64 14.37 10.80
N HIS A 152 3.54 14.24 9.49
CA HIS A 152 3.42 12.95 8.81
C HIS A 152 4.54 12.74 7.78
N SER A 153 4.91 11.48 7.58
CA SER A 153 5.87 11.07 6.54
C SER A 153 5.20 10.94 5.17
N GLU A 154 6.00 10.64 4.18
CA GLU A 154 5.58 10.01 2.93
C GLU A 154 5.13 8.56 3.17
N LEU A 155 4.62 7.87 2.12
CA LEU A 155 4.36 6.43 2.13
C LEU A 155 5.59 5.65 2.66
N GLN A 156 5.39 4.89 3.72
CA GLN A 156 6.44 4.10 4.37
C GLN A 156 6.37 2.62 4.04
N ALA A 157 5.17 2.09 3.91
CA ALA A 157 4.96 0.72 3.43
C ALA A 157 3.68 0.60 2.59
N ALA A 158 3.72 -0.31 1.63
CA ALA A 158 2.56 -0.85 0.94
C ALA A 158 2.27 -2.20 1.58
N VAL A 159 1.16 -2.30 2.31
CA VAL A 159 0.80 -3.44 3.16
C VAL A 159 -0.17 -4.35 2.42
N HIS A 160 0.14 -5.63 2.36
CA HIS A 160 -0.70 -6.65 1.76
C HIS A 160 -0.97 -7.77 2.76
N LEU A 161 -2.18 -8.30 2.71
CA LEU A 161 -2.50 -9.57 3.34
C LEU A 161 -2.26 -10.69 2.32
N ALA A 162 -1.51 -11.71 2.67
CA ALA A 162 -1.11 -12.77 1.76
C ALA A 162 -1.49 -14.15 2.33
N HIS A 163 -1.68 -15.14 1.46
CA HIS A 163 -1.91 -16.52 1.89
C HIS A 163 -0.63 -17.15 2.48
N GLY A 164 0.51 -16.54 2.22
CA GLY A 164 1.82 -16.93 2.69
C GLY A 164 2.86 -15.94 2.19
N CYS A 165 4.13 -16.26 2.37
CA CYS A 165 5.22 -15.46 1.82
C CYS A 165 6.30 -16.38 1.23
N ASP A 166 6.50 -16.30 -0.09
CA ASP A 166 7.69 -16.85 -0.75
C ASP A 166 8.79 -15.79 -0.79
N ALA A 167 9.59 -15.72 0.27
CA ALA A 167 10.74 -14.81 0.32
C ALA A 167 11.72 -15.02 -0.84
N GLY A 168 11.79 -16.25 -1.40
CA GLY A 168 12.60 -16.57 -2.56
C GLY A 168 12.15 -15.81 -3.80
N PHE A 169 10.85 -15.70 -4.02
CA PHE A 169 10.28 -14.91 -5.11
C PHE A 169 10.74 -13.44 -5.03
N TRP A 170 10.53 -12.80 -3.89
CA TRP A 170 10.86 -11.38 -3.71
C TRP A 170 12.36 -11.09 -3.80
N THR A 171 13.19 -11.98 -3.24
CA THR A 171 14.66 -11.83 -3.28
C THR A 171 15.21 -12.10 -4.69
N ALA A 172 14.65 -13.04 -5.45
CA ALA A 172 15.01 -13.24 -6.85
C ALA A 172 14.68 -12.03 -7.73
N LEU A 173 13.67 -11.25 -7.37
CA LEU A 173 13.31 -10.00 -8.03
C LEU A 173 14.18 -8.80 -7.62
N GLY A 174 15.06 -8.95 -6.62
CA GLY A 174 16.02 -7.93 -6.20
C GLY A 174 15.73 -7.23 -4.88
N LEU A 175 14.59 -7.52 -4.24
CA LEU A 175 14.29 -7.01 -2.91
C LEU A 175 15.06 -7.83 -1.85
N ARG A 176 15.39 -7.18 -0.75
CA ARG A 176 16.03 -7.86 0.40
C ARG A 176 15.01 -8.00 1.52
N THR A 177 15.00 -9.15 2.17
CA THR A 177 14.27 -9.29 3.44
C THR A 177 14.90 -8.35 4.46
N LEU A 178 14.15 -7.35 4.86
CA LEU A 178 14.55 -6.43 5.93
C LEU A 178 14.23 -7.04 7.29
N TYR A 179 13.11 -7.73 7.36
CA TYR A 179 12.53 -8.26 8.59
C TYR A 179 11.62 -9.45 8.27
N SER A 180 11.64 -10.45 9.10
CA SER A 180 10.71 -11.59 9.04
C SER A 180 10.50 -12.10 10.45
N GLN A 181 9.28 -12.07 10.95
CA GLN A 181 8.94 -12.50 12.30
C GLN A 181 7.58 -13.16 12.38
N ARG A 182 7.49 -14.15 13.28
CA ARG A 182 6.21 -14.72 13.74
C ARG A 182 5.89 -14.16 15.11
N LEU A 183 4.65 -13.74 15.29
CA LEU A 183 4.18 -13.21 16.57
C LEU A 183 2.70 -13.59 16.79
N VAL A 184 2.32 -13.65 18.07
CA VAL A 184 0.92 -13.65 18.50
C VAL A 184 0.72 -12.37 19.27
N ASN A 185 -0.08 -11.46 18.69
CA ASN A 185 -0.33 -10.15 19.29
C ASN A 185 -1.79 -9.76 19.10
N PRO A 186 -2.61 -9.81 20.16
CA PRO A 186 -4.03 -9.46 20.08
C PRO A 186 -4.29 -8.03 19.60
N ALA A 187 -3.41 -7.08 19.92
CA ALA A 187 -3.57 -5.69 19.49
C ALA A 187 -3.35 -5.53 17.99
N VAL A 188 -2.34 -6.22 17.42
CA VAL A 188 -2.09 -6.24 15.98
C VAL A 188 -3.18 -6.99 15.24
N ALA A 189 -3.65 -8.14 15.75
CA ALA A 189 -4.78 -8.86 15.17
C ALA A 189 -6.03 -7.97 15.08
N ALA A 190 -6.37 -7.28 16.18
CA ALA A 190 -7.50 -6.34 16.21
C ALA A 190 -7.30 -5.14 15.28
N LEU A 191 -6.07 -4.61 15.16
CA LEU A 191 -5.73 -3.52 14.23
C LEU A 191 -6.02 -3.91 12.78
N ILE A 192 -5.68 -5.15 12.40
CA ILE A 192 -5.92 -5.70 11.07
C ILE A 192 -7.41 -6.02 10.88
N GLY A 193 -8.16 -6.23 11.94
CA GLY A 193 -9.57 -6.63 11.92
C GLY A 193 -9.78 -8.14 11.96
N ILE A 194 -8.79 -8.89 12.44
CA ILE A 194 -8.88 -10.33 12.68
C ILE A 194 -9.55 -10.57 14.04
N ASP A 195 -10.71 -11.20 14.04
CA ASP A 195 -11.47 -11.55 15.26
C ASP A 195 -10.95 -12.88 15.89
N ARG A 196 -9.62 -12.97 16.00
CA ARG A 196 -8.89 -14.06 16.63
C ARG A 196 -7.64 -13.52 17.32
N PRO A 197 -7.73 -13.22 18.63
CA PRO A 197 -6.64 -12.60 19.38
C PRO A 197 -5.42 -13.52 19.55
N ASP A 198 -5.59 -14.82 19.34
CA ASP A 198 -4.56 -15.87 19.39
C ASP A 198 -4.00 -16.24 18.00
N ALA A 199 -4.42 -15.57 16.92
CA ALA A 199 -3.91 -15.84 15.59
C ALA A 199 -2.39 -15.64 15.51
N GLU A 200 -1.70 -16.60 14.88
CA GLU A 200 -0.30 -16.45 14.52
C GLU A 200 -0.20 -15.50 13.33
N ILE A 201 0.58 -14.44 13.48
CA ILE A 201 0.84 -13.43 12.47
C ILE A 201 2.28 -13.60 11.99
N VAL A 202 2.47 -13.73 10.69
CA VAL A 202 3.79 -13.65 10.06
C VAL A 202 3.91 -12.31 9.36
N LEU A 203 4.93 -11.55 9.73
CA LEU A 203 5.22 -10.23 9.21
C LEU A 203 6.53 -10.28 8.44
N ASP A 204 6.46 -10.10 7.13
CA ASP A 204 7.61 -10.08 6.25
C ASP A 204 7.74 -8.71 5.56
N LEU A 205 8.89 -8.05 5.74
CA LEU A 205 9.19 -6.76 5.12
C LEU A 205 10.30 -6.91 4.10
N PHE A 206 10.07 -6.38 2.91
CA PHE A 206 11.03 -6.36 1.81
C PHE A 206 11.38 -4.93 1.41
N TRP A 207 12.66 -4.70 1.10
CA TRP A 207 13.17 -3.39 0.75
C TRP A 207 14.50 -3.47 -0.02
N ASP A 208 14.76 -2.50 -0.89
CA ASP A 208 16.04 -2.37 -1.61
C ASP A 208 16.97 -1.29 -1.04
N GLY A 209 16.50 -0.52 -0.06
CA GLY A 209 17.21 0.63 0.52
C GLY A 209 16.58 1.98 0.15
N HIS A 210 15.62 2.01 -0.76
CA HIS A 210 14.98 3.23 -1.26
C HIS A 210 13.45 3.03 -1.32
N GLY A 211 12.68 4.11 -1.45
CA GLY A 211 11.21 4.01 -1.56
C GLY A 211 10.53 3.47 -0.31
N ALA A 212 9.29 3.06 -0.45
CA ALA A 212 8.52 2.42 0.60
C ALA A 212 8.91 0.94 0.76
N ARG A 213 8.57 0.34 1.88
CA ARG A 213 8.69 -1.10 2.07
C ARG A 213 7.51 -1.81 1.41
N LEU A 214 7.74 -3.03 0.97
CA LEU A 214 6.67 -3.99 0.74
C LEU A 214 6.49 -4.78 2.04
N GLU A 215 5.30 -4.73 2.61
CA GLU A 215 4.96 -5.45 3.83
C GLU A 215 3.91 -6.51 3.52
N LEU A 216 4.25 -7.75 3.86
CA LEU A 216 3.36 -8.90 3.72
C LEU A 216 2.99 -9.41 5.10
N ILE A 217 1.69 -9.50 5.34
CA ILE A 217 1.13 -10.07 6.55
C ILE A 217 0.39 -11.34 6.17
N SER A 218 0.75 -12.47 6.77
CA SER A 218 0.07 -13.73 6.57
C SER A 218 -0.30 -14.40 7.90
N PHE A 219 -1.25 -15.31 7.82
CA PHE A 219 -1.82 -15.99 8.99
C PHE A 219 -1.77 -17.51 8.75
N PRO A 220 -0.73 -18.22 9.24
CA PRO A 220 -0.58 -19.65 8.96
C PRO A 220 -1.75 -20.53 9.46
N ASP A 221 -2.47 -20.07 10.47
CA ASP A 221 -3.57 -20.77 11.09
C ASP A 221 -4.98 -20.22 10.71
N LEU A 222 -5.02 -19.30 9.73
CA LEU A 222 -6.24 -18.71 9.19
C LEU A 222 -6.25 -18.76 7.68
N GLU A 223 -7.35 -19.21 7.11
CA GLU A 223 -7.59 -19.09 5.69
C GLU A 223 -8.29 -17.74 5.42
N LEU A 224 -7.58 -16.83 4.77
CA LEU A 224 -8.19 -15.59 4.30
C LEU A 224 -9.01 -15.87 3.05
N PRO A 225 -10.19 -15.25 2.90
CA PRO A 225 -10.85 -15.23 1.61
C PRO A 225 -9.95 -14.65 0.54
N ASP A 226 -10.08 -15.14 -0.69
CA ASP A 226 -9.43 -14.47 -1.83
C ASP A 226 -10.00 -13.06 -1.94
N GLY A 227 -9.11 -12.09 -2.12
CA GLY A 227 -9.52 -10.73 -2.41
C GLY A 227 -10.27 -10.66 -3.73
N ASP A 228 -11.20 -9.71 -3.83
CA ASP A 228 -11.94 -9.50 -5.07
C ASP A 228 -10.98 -9.30 -6.24
N GLU A 229 -11.15 -10.08 -7.31
CA GLU A 229 -10.48 -9.83 -8.58
C GLU A 229 -10.91 -8.47 -9.17
N ALA A 230 -12.14 -8.04 -8.86
CA ALA A 230 -12.67 -6.77 -9.28
C ALA A 230 -11.95 -5.61 -8.54
N PHE A 231 -11.51 -4.63 -9.31
CA PHE A 231 -10.93 -3.42 -8.74
C PHE A 231 -12.04 -2.60 -8.06
N ALA A 232 -11.86 -2.36 -6.77
CA ALA A 232 -12.79 -1.62 -5.94
C ALA A 232 -12.01 -0.65 -5.02
N SER A 233 -12.72 0.14 -4.22
CA SER A 233 -12.07 1.05 -3.26
C SER A 233 -11.24 0.29 -2.22
N GLY A 234 -10.08 0.83 -1.91
CA GLY A 234 -9.08 0.24 -1.02
C GLY A 234 -7.69 0.19 -1.67
N MET A 235 -6.69 -0.23 -0.90
CA MET A 235 -5.34 -0.42 -1.43
C MET A 235 -5.34 -1.57 -2.44
N ARG A 236 -4.64 -1.39 -3.57
CA ARG A 236 -4.56 -2.40 -4.63
C ARG A 236 -3.16 -2.95 -4.79
N ALA A 237 -2.20 -2.08 -5.03
CA ALA A 237 -0.86 -2.49 -5.42
C ALA A 237 0.22 -1.52 -4.93
N GLY A 238 1.41 -2.04 -4.65
CA GLY A 238 2.63 -1.24 -4.65
C GLY A 238 3.07 -0.97 -6.09
N VAL A 239 3.62 0.22 -6.34
CA VAL A 239 4.12 0.62 -7.65
C VAL A 239 5.63 0.55 -7.71
N PHE A 240 6.14 -0.24 -8.63
CA PHE A 240 7.56 -0.53 -8.81
C PHE A 240 8.06 0.08 -10.12
N PRO A 241 8.80 1.19 -10.08
CA PRO A 241 9.44 1.72 -11.29
C PRO A 241 10.53 0.79 -11.79
N VAL A 242 10.58 0.59 -13.10
CA VAL A 242 11.58 -0.26 -13.76
C VAL A 242 12.12 0.43 -15.02
N ALA A 243 13.41 0.25 -15.28
CA ALA A 243 14.04 0.84 -16.46
C ALA A 243 13.62 0.16 -17.77
N ASP A 244 13.34 -1.14 -17.73
CA ASP A 244 12.92 -1.95 -18.86
C ASP A 244 11.68 -2.77 -18.48
N LEU A 245 10.54 -2.32 -19.00
CA LEU A 245 9.24 -2.90 -18.66
C LEU A 245 9.03 -4.27 -19.31
N ASP A 246 9.55 -4.47 -20.52
CA ASP A 246 9.45 -5.74 -21.25
C ASP A 246 10.30 -6.82 -20.55
N ALA A 247 11.52 -6.45 -20.11
CA ALA A 247 12.37 -7.34 -19.33
C ALA A 247 11.76 -7.67 -17.96
N ALA A 248 11.14 -6.69 -17.30
CA ALA A 248 10.45 -6.91 -16.02
C ALA A 248 9.23 -7.82 -16.17
N HIS A 249 8.45 -7.64 -17.25
CA HIS A 249 7.32 -8.51 -17.58
C HIS A 249 7.76 -9.96 -17.78
N ALA A 250 8.80 -10.18 -18.58
CA ALA A 250 9.35 -11.51 -18.82
C ALA A 250 9.90 -12.16 -17.55
N LEU A 251 10.61 -11.38 -16.71
CA LEU A 251 11.15 -11.84 -15.43
C LEU A 251 10.04 -12.30 -14.48
N LEU A 252 9.00 -11.49 -14.29
CA LEU A 252 7.87 -11.80 -13.42
C LEU A 252 7.10 -13.02 -13.91
N THR A 253 6.83 -13.09 -15.22
CA THR A 253 6.19 -14.26 -15.84
C THR A 253 7.02 -15.52 -15.61
N GLY A 254 8.34 -15.45 -15.84
CA GLY A 254 9.27 -16.56 -15.62
C GLY A 254 9.39 -16.99 -14.16
N ALA A 255 9.16 -16.07 -13.22
CA ALA A 255 9.12 -16.33 -11.77
C ALA A 255 7.75 -16.85 -11.29
N GLY A 256 6.77 -17.05 -12.17
CA GLY A 256 5.47 -17.62 -11.85
C GLY A 256 4.39 -16.60 -11.46
N ALA A 257 4.64 -15.29 -11.60
CA ALA A 257 3.61 -14.29 -11.44
C ALA A 257 2.61 -14.31 -12.62
N ARG A 258 1.35 -14.00 -12.35
CA ARG A 258 0.36 -13.70 -13.40
C ARG A 258 0.57 -12.25 -13.84
N THR A 259 0.89 -12.03 -15.10
CA THR A 259 1.15 -10.68 -15.65
C THR A 259 0.02 -10.24 -16.57
N GLY A 260 -0.40 -9.00 -16.46
CA GLY A 260 -1.33 -8.33 -17.38
C GLY A 260 -0.65 -7.80 -18.62
N ALA A 261 -1.43 -7.27 -19.56
CA ALA A 261 -0.90 -6.62 -20.75
C ALA A 261 -0.16 -5.32 -20.39
N ILE A 262 0.88 -5.00 -21.15
CA ILE A 262 1.55 -3.70 -21.08
C ILE A 262 0.69 -2.68 -21.83
N VAL A 263 0.36 -1.56 -21.19
CA VAL A 263 -0.46 -0.49 -21.75
C VAL A 263 0.23 0.87 -21.62
N ASP A 264 -0.17 1.80 -22.46
CA ASP A 264 0.25 3.20 -22.33
C ASP A 264 -0.49 3.89 -21.19
N SER A 265 0.20 4.74 -20.44
CA SER A 265 -0.37 5.51 -19.35
C SER A 265 0.31 6.87 -19.22
N ALA A 266 -0.43 7.93 -19.55
CA ALA A 266 0.10 9.29 -19.50
C ALA A 266 0.45 9.74 -18.09
N LEU A 267 -0.36 9.39 -17.07
CA LEU A 267 -0.11 9.77 -15.67
C LEU A 267 1.19 9.12 -15.17
N ARG A 268 1.50 7.92 -15.65
CA ARG A 268 2.70 7.13 -15.29
C ARG A 268 3.94 7.52 -16.09
N GLY A 269 3.80 8.50 -16.98
CA GLY A 269 4.90 9.00 -17.81
C GLY A 269 5.35 8.05 -18.93
N GLY A 270 4.60 7.00 -19.23
CA GLY A 270 4.94 6.03 -20.26
C GLY A 270 4.04 4.82 -20.24
N ARG A 271 4.63 3.62 -20.08
CA ARG A 271 3.90 2.35 -20.06
C ARG A 271 3.80 1.77 -18.66
N ALA A 272 2.79 0.93 -18.45
CA ALA A 272 2.58 0.21 -17.20
C ALA A 272 1.98 -1.19 -17.46
N PHE A 273 2.12 -2.10 -16.50
CA PHE A 273 1.34 -3.32 -16.40
C PHE A 273 1.14 -3.72 -14.94
N THR A 274 0.18 -4.58 -14.69
CA THR A 274 -0.04 -5.19 -13.38
C THR A 274 0.45 -6.63 -13.38
N ALA A 275 0.85 -7.09 -12.20
CA ALA A 275 1.18 -8.50 -11.96
C ALA A 275 0.59 -8.93 -10.61
N THR A 276 0.36 -10.24 -10.47
CA THR A 276 0.01 -10.85 -9.19
C THR A 276 1.06 -11.92 -8.89
N SER A 277 1.72 -11.81 -7.74
CA SER A 277 2.70 -12.79 -7.28
C SER A 277 2.04 -14.14 -6.99
N PRO A 278 2.83 -15.23 -6.86
CA PRO A 278 2.30 -16.51 -6.39
C PRO A 278 1.59 -16.44 -5.02
N ASP A 279 1.99 -15.49 -4.17
CA ASP A 279 1.38 -15.25 -2.84
C ASP A 279 0.10 -14.42 -2.89
N GLY A 280 -0.38 -14.03 -4.08
CA GLY A 280 -1.58 -13.21 -4.25
C GLY A 280 -1.35 -11.70 -4.14
N VAL A 281 -0.11 -11.25 -4.03
CA VAL A 281 0.21 -9.82 -3.91
C VAL A 281 0.15 -9.13 -5.27
N HIS A 282 -0.57 -8.03 -5.35
CA HIS A 282 -0.68 -7.24 -6.55
C HIS A 282 0.45 -6.20 -6.64
N LEU A 283 1.07 -6.15 -7.82
CA LEU A 283 2.10 -5.18 -8.18
C LEU A 283 1.64 -4.38 -9.39
N GLU A 284 2.04 -3.13 -9.44
CA GLU A 284 1.98 -2.33 -10.66
C GLU A 284 3.39 -1.88 -11.04
N LEU A 285 3.78 -2.08 -12.27
CA LEU A 285 5.10 -1.72 -12.78
C LEU A 285 4.97 -0.58 -13.78
N TRP A 286 5.83 0.43 -13.63
CA TRP A 286 5.88 1.60 -14.50
C TRP A 286 7.25 1.73 -15.13
N THR A 287 7.28 2.31 -16.34
CA THR A 287 8.54 2.81 -16.91
C THR A 287 9.08 3.93 -16.00
N ALA A 288 10.36 3.83 -15.57
CA ALA A 288 11.02 4.79 -14.69
C ALA A 288 11.33 6.10 -15.42
#